data_a1d00a8fb5367d12e7873086c9e31fb4
#
_entry.id   a1d00a8fb5367d12e7873086c9e31fb4
#
_cell.length_a   1.000
_cell.length_b   1.000
_cell.length_c   1.000
_cell.angle_alpha   90.00
_cell.angle_beta   90.00
_cell.angle_gamma   90.00
#
_symmetry.space_group_name_H-M   'P 1'
#
loop_
_entity.id
_entity.type
_entity.pdbx_description
1 polymer ?
#
loop_
_entity_poly.entity_id
_entity_poly.type
_entity_poly.pdbx_seq_one_letter_code
_entity_poly.pdbx_strand_id
1 'polypeptide(L)'
;MTLTFQIDENIKNILPNCRIGVVFSEVFLEDSSLELLSKIENVESKFKEKLILFTESKLEVIDETRKAYKICGKEPSRYRPSAEALLKRVRQGKGLHKINNIVDAINLLSMTSQFSIGGFDVSKIEGAVALDIGNAKTYDAIGRGELNIEFMPGVRDDKGFFGTPTSDSVRTMVTSDIDNLVLVYYDFFGNSNLQTALHSANEFLKKYCEGRNIETKIID
;
A
#
# COMPACT_ATOMS: atom_id res chain seq x y z
N MET A 1 -5.87 11.13 18.58
CA MET A 1 -7.10 10.34 18.32
C MET A 1 -6.65 8.96 17.86
N THR A 2 -7.01 7.88 18.53
CA THR A 2 -6.55 6.54 18.13
C THR A 2 -7.55 5.99 17.10
N LEU A 3 -7.13 5.84 15.83
CA LEU A 3 -7.95 5.18 14.81
C LEU A 3 -8.16 3.70 15.19
N THR A 4 -9.37 3.23 15.05
CA THR A 4 -9.72 1.81 15.20
C THR A 4 -9.81 1.18 13.82
N PHE A 5 -9.30 -0.05 13.70
CA PHE A 5 -9.31 -0.83 12.46
C PHE A 5 -10.05 -2.14 12.68
N GLN A 6 -10.80 -2.58 11.67
CA GLN A 6 -11.51 -3.86 11.68
C GLN A 6 -11.58 -4.47 10.28
N ILE A 7 -11.88 -5.75 10.22
CA ILE A 7 -12.21 -6.46 8.99
C ILE A 7 -13.74 -6.61 8.93
N ASP A 8 -14.37 -6.10 7.87
CA ASP A 8 -15.81 -6.21 7.70
C ASP A 8 -16.23 -7.66 7.38
N GLU A 9 -17.38 -8.09 7.92
CA GLU A 9 -17.91 -9.43 7.70
C GLU A 9 -18.14 -9.75 6.21
N ASN A 10 -18.47 -8.76 5.40
CA ASN A 10 -18.66 -8.95 3.95
C ASN A 10 -17.40 -9.51 3.28
N ILE A 11 -16.23 -8.93 3.58
CA ILE A 11 -14.98 -9.41 3.00
C ILE A 11 -14.51 -10.69 3.70
N LYS A 12 -14.71 -10.81 5.02
CA LYS A 12 -14.28 -11.97 5.81
C LYS A 12 -14.98 -13.24 5.36
N ASN A 13 -16.25 -13.17 4.98
CA ASN A 13 -17.02 -14.30 4.43
C ASN A 13 -16.47 -14.79 3.09
N ILE A 14 -15.83 -13.94 2.30
CA ILE A 14 -15.32 -14.29 0.95
C ILE A 14 -13.82 -14.60 1.02
N LEU A 15 -13.08 -13.91 1.86
CA LEU A 15 -11.65 -14.06 2.09
C LEU A 15 -11.38 -14.26 3.59
N PRO A 16 -11.63 -15.45 4.14
CA PRO A 16 -11.63 -15.67 5.61
C PRO A 16 -10.28 -15.46 6.29
N ASN A 17 -9.19 -15.52 5.54
CA ASN A 17 -7.83 -15.28 6.05
C ASN A 17 -7.33 -13.86 5.73
N CYS A 18 -8.21 -12.96 5.26
CA CYS A 18 -7.80 -11.58 4.98
C CYS A 18 -7.51 -10.84 6.29
N ARG A 19 -6.48 -10.01 6.21
CA ARG A 19 -6.04 -9.14 7.31
C ARG A 19 -5.34 -7.92 6.73
N ILE A 20 -5.11 -6.93 7.56
CA ILE A 20 -4.29 -5.78 7.21
C ILE A 20 -3.17 -5.59 8.23
N GLY A 21 -1.99 -5.24 7.73
CA GLY A 21 -0.92 -4.71 8.56
C GLY A 21 -1.03 -3.19 8.62
N VAL A 22 -1.00 -2.62 9.81
CA VAL A 22 -1.15 -1.18 10.02
C VAL A 22 0.11 -0.64 10.69
N VAL A 23 0.64 0.47 10.18
CA VAL A 23 1.76 1.19 10.78
C VAL A 23 1.36 2.64 10.96
N PHE A 24 1.36 3.12 12.19
CA PHE A 24 1.20 4.53 12.52
C PHE A 24 2.55 5.17 12.77
N SER A 25 2.73 6.42 12.38
CA SER A 25 3.92 7.20 12.69
C SER A 25 3.62 8.69 12.61
N GLU A 26 4.13 9.46 13.54
CA GLU A 26 4.42 10.85 13.28
C GLU A 26 5.53 10.91 12.22
N VAL A 27 5.45 11.84 11.26
CA VAL A 27 6.40 11.94 10.15
C VAL A 27 6.70 13.40 9.83
N PHE A 28 7.84 13.63 9.17
CA PHE A 28 8.17 14.91 8.58
C PHE A 28 8.33 14.75 7.07
N LEU A 29 7.57 15.54 6.30
CA LEU A 29 7.61 15.50 4.84
C LEU A 29 8.67 16.46 4.32
N GLU A 30 9.58 15.94 3.52
CA GLU A 30 10.64 16.68 2.84
C GLU A 30 10.99 16.03 1.50
N ASP A 31 11.89 16.65 0.76
CA ASP A 31 12.47 16.00 -0.43
C ASP A 31 13.26 14.76 -0.02
N SER A 32 13.23 13.73 -0.86
CA SER A 32 13.96 12.49 -0.59
C SER A 32 15.46 12.72 -0.47
N SER A 33 16.06 12.28 0.63
CA SER A 33 17.49 12.37 0.86
C SER A 33 18.30 11.61 -0.21
N LEU A 34 19.54 12.02 -0.45
CA LEU A 34 20.45 11.33 -1.36
C LEU A 34 20.63 9.85 -0.97
N GLU A 35 20.58 9.55 0.33
CA GLU A 35 20.67 8.17 0.81
C GLU A 35 19.44 7.33 0.40
N LEU A 36 18.22 7.86 0.55
CA LEU A 36 17.00 7.19 0.10
C LEU A 36 17.01 7.00 -1.41
N LEU A 37 17.37 8.04 -2.18
CA LEU A 37 17.45 7.97 -3.64
C LEU A 37 18.48 6.91 -4.10
N SER A 38 19.66 6.88 -3.49
CA SER A 38 20.69 5.85 -3.77
C SER A 38 20.20 4.44 -3.41
N LYS A 39 19.44 4.31 -2.30
CA LYS A 39 18.83 3.04 -1.92
C LYS A 39 17.83 2.56 -2.95
N ILE A 40 16.98 3.45 -3.47
CA ILE A 40 16.01 3.15 -4.52
C ILE A 40 16.74 2.66 -5.77
N GLU A 41 17.73 3.40 -6.26
CA GLU A 41 18.49 3.05 -7.47
C GLU A 41 19.19 1.69 -7.34
N ASN A 42 19.78 1.40 -6.18
CA ASN A 42 20.43 0.12 -5.92
C ASN A 42 19.42 -1.04 -5.93
N VAL A 43 18.25 -0.85 -5.31
CA VAL A 43 17.20 -1.88 -5.29
C VAL A 43 16.63 -2.08 -6.70
N GLU A 44 16.34 -1.00 -7.44
CA GLU A 44 15.89 -1.09 -8.85
C GLU A 44 16.86 -1.86 -9.74
N SER A 45 18.16 -1.61 -9.61
CA SER A 45 19.19 -2.33 -10.37
C SER A 45 19.18 -3.81 -10.06
N LYS A 46 19.11 -4.19 -8.78
CA LYS A 46 19.02 -5.60 -8.36
C LYS A 46 17.75 -6.29 -8.85
N PHE A 47 16.61 -5.57 -8.86
CA PHE A 47 15.38 -6.13 -9.41
C PHE A 47 15.43 -6.29 -10.93
N LYS A 48 16.04 -5.36 -11.66
CA LYS A 48 16.26 -5.49 -13.11
C LYS A 48 17.11 -6.72 -13.43
N GLU A 49 18.23 -6.92 -12.75
CA GLU A 49 19.09 -8.09 -12.92
C GLU A 49 18.35 -9.39 -12.63
N LYS A 50 17.62 -9.47 -11.49
CA LYS A 50 16.80 -10.63 -11.15
C LYS A 50 15.71 -10.90 -12.18
N LEU A 51 15.00 -9.88 -12.64
CA LEU A 51 13.92 -10.02 -13.62
C LEU A 51 14.42 -10.41 -15.02
N ILE A 52 15.70 -10.14 -15.35
CA ILE A 52 16.34 -10.61 -16.58
C ILE A 52 16.75 -12.09 -16.46
N LEU A 53 17.18 -12.51 -15.28
CA LEU A 53 17.66 -13.87 -15.01
C LEU A 53 16.54 -14.85 -14.65
N PHE A 54 15.41 -14.37 -14.14
CA PHE A 54 14.29 -15.21 -13.67
C PHE A 54 13.02 -14.87 -14.44
N THR A 55 12.72 -15.70 -15.42
CA THR A 55 11.41 -15.72 -16.11
C THR A 55 10.25 -16.11 -15.18
N GLU A 56 10.52 -16.58 -13.96
CA GLU A 56 9.55 -17.12 -13.01
C GLU A 56 9.91 -16.89 -11.53
N SER A 57 10.38 -15.71 -11.12
CA SER A 57 10.36 -15.44 -9.68
C SER A 57 8.92 -15.33 -9.23
N LYS A 58 8.47 -16.23 -8.37
CA LYS A 58 7.12 -16.19 -7.77
C LYS A 58 6.92 -14.84 -7.10
N LEU A 59 6.02 -14.04 -7.66
CA LEU A 59 5.54 -12.80 -7.06
C LEU A 59 4.36 -13.15 -6.14
N GLU A 60 4.64 -13.96 -5.12
CA GLU A 60 3.63 -14.66 -4.31
C GLU A 60 2.58 -13.71 -3.75
N VAL A 61 2.99 -12.62 -3.11
CA VAL A 61 2.06 -11.66 -2.50
C VAL A 61 1.26 -10.89 -3.56
N ILE A 62 1.89 -10.57 -4.69
CA ILE A 62 1.19 -9.94 -5.82
C ILE A 62 0.17 -10.91 -6.41
N ASP A 63 0.51 -12.18 -6.58
CA ASP A 63 -0.38 -13.21 -7.11
C ASP A 63 -1.55 -13.47 -6.16
N GLU A 64 -1.32 -13.44 -4.84
CA GLU A 64 -2.36 -13.47 -3.82
C GLU A 64 -3.31 -12.27 -3.96
N THR A 65 -2.81 -11.06 -4.11
CA THR A 65 -3.65 -9.87 -4.32
C THR A 65 -4.48 -9.99 -5.60
N ARG A 66 -3.88 -10.49 -6.69
CA ARG A 66 -4.60 -10.74 -7.96
C ARG A 66 -5.68 -11.81 -7.80
N LYS A 67 -5.40 -12.87 -7.02
CA LYS A 67 -6.37 -13.91 -6.69
C LYS A 67 -7.52 -13.35 -5.87
N ALA A 68 -7.25 -12.54 -4.86
CA ALA A 68 -8.28 -11.86 -4.08
C ALA A 68 -9.19 -11.00 -4.96
N TYR A 69 -8.63 -10.21 -5.87
CA TYR A 69 -9.43 -9.43 -6.82
C TYR A 69 -10.41 -10.31 -7.62
N LYS A 70 -9.92 -11.42 -8.18
CA LYS A 70 -10.77 -12.36 -8.95
C LYS A 70 -11.88 -12.96 -8.10
N ILE A 71 -11.58 -13.35 -6.85
CA ILE A 71 -12.56 -13.90 -5.91
C ILE A 71 -13.65 -12.85 -5.61
N CYS A 72 -13.28 -11.58 -5.44
CA CYS A 72 -14.22 -10.48 -5.22
C CYS A 72 -14.97 -10.06 -6.50
N GLY A 73 -14.63 -10.60 -7.68
CA GLY A 73 -15.27 -10.24 -8.95
C GLY A 73 -14.59 -9.10 -9.71
N LYS A 74 -13.34 -8.71 -9.33
CA LYS A 74 -12.59 -7.64 -9.99
C LYS A 74 -11.52 -8.21 -10.93
N GLU A 75 -11.37 -7.61 -12.12
CA GLU A 75 -10.37 -8.05 -13.11
C GLU A 75 -8.99 -7.41 -12.83
N PRO A 76 -7.98 -8.18 -12.34
CA PRO A 76 -6.69 -7.61 -11.94
C PRO A 76 -5.80 -7.16 -13.10
N SER A 77 -6.06 -7.58 -14.33
CA SER A 77 -5.30 -7.10 -15.50
C SER A 77 -5.68 -5.65 -15.84
N ARG A 78 -6.93 -5.28 -15.62
CA ARG A 78 -7.44 -3.91 -15.77
C ARG A 78 -7.14 -3.04 -14.54
N TYR A 79 -7.29 -3.61 -13.34
CA TYR A 79 -7.11 -2.94 -12.04
C TYR A 79 -5.86 -3.48 -11.33
N ARG A 80 -4.69 -3.22 -11.93
CA ARG A 80 -3.43 -3.78 -11.45
C ARG A 80 -3.10 -3.33 -10.02
N PRO A 81 -2.70 -4.27 -9.12
CA PRO A 81 -2.16 -3.92 -7.81
C PRO A 81 -0.96 -2.95 -7.90
N SER A 82 -0.85 -2.02 -6.96
CA SER A 82 0.20 -0.99 -6.96
C SER A 82 1.61 -1.60 -6.92
N ALA A 83 1.86 -2.61 -6.10
CA ALA A 83 3.13 -3.32 -6.04
C ALA A 83 3.52 -3.92 -7.42
N GLU A 84 2.56 -4.54 -8.13
CA GLU A 84 2.78 -5.03 -9.49
C GLU A 84 3.08 -3.90 -10.47
N ALA A 85 2.38 -2.77 -10.34
CA ALA A 85 2.59 -1.61 -11.21
C ALA A 85 4.00 -1.01 -11.02
N LEU A 86 4.49 -0.92 -9.78
CA LEU A 86 5.84 -0.46 -9.45
C LEU A 86 6.90 -1.39 -10.04
N LEU A 87 6.79 -2.71 -9.83
CA LEU A 87 7.70 -3.70 -10.42
C LEU A 87 7.71 -3.65 -11.94
N LYS A 88 6.52 -3.55 -12.58
CA LYS A 88 6.42 -3.41 -14.03
C LYS A 88 7.12 -2.15 -14.53
N ARG A 89 6.99 -1.03 -13.81
CA ARG A 89 7.64 0.22 -14.15
C ARG A 89 9.18 0.10 -14.12
N VAL A 90 9.72 -0.52 -13.05
CA VAL A 90 11.17 -0.79 -12.92
C VAL A 90 11.64 -1.72 -14.02
N ARG A 91 10.90 -2.80 -14.33
CA ARG A 91 11.20 -3.72 -15.44
C ARG A 91 11.27 -3.02 -16.80
N GLN A 92 10.42 -2.00 -17.00
CA GLN A 92 10.42 -1.19 -18.23
C GLN A 92 11.55 -0.14 -18.31
N GLY A 93 12.41 -0.08 -17.30
CA GLY A 93 13.50 0.90 -17.22
C GLY A 93 13.08 2.31 -16.81
N LYS A 94 11.81 2.51 -16.42
CA LYS A 94 11.28 3.83 -16.06
C LYS A 94 11.62 4.25 -14.63
N GLY A 95 12.06 3.32 -13.77
CA GLY A 95 12.33 3.53 -12.35
C GLY A 95 11.07 3.86 -11.54
N LEU A 96 11.19 4.03 -10.23
CA LEU A 96 10.14 4.56 -9.36
C LEU A 96 9.96 6.07 -9.60
N HIS A 97 8.78 6.58 -9.28
CA HIS A 97 8.58 8.03 -9.21
C HIS A 97 9.37 8.58 -8.02
N LYS A 98 9.94 9.77 -8.16
CA LYS A 98 10.59 10.53 -7.09
C LYS A 98 9.67 11.70 -6.77
N ILE A 99 9.05 11.66 -5.61
CA ILE A 99 7.99 12.59 -5.21
C ILE A 99 8.37 13.33 -3.92
N ASN A 100 8.52 12.60 -2.83
CA ASN A 100 9.00 13.06 -1.53
C ASN A 100 9.43 11.84 -0.70
N ASN A 101 10.06 12.08 0.44
CA ASN A 101 10.62 11.04 1.29
C ASN A 101 9.59 9.99 1.72
N ILE A 102 8.36 10.39 2.05
CA ILE A 102 7.30 9.48 2.52
C ILE A 102 6.82 8.58 1.37
N VAL A 103 6.42 9.18 0.25
CA VAL A 103 5.89 8.42 -0.90
C VAL A 103 6.96 7.52 -1.51
N ASP A 104 8.19 7.99 -1.59
CA ASP A 104 9.31 7.23 -2.14
C ASP A 104 9.68 6.04 -1.23
N ALA A 105 9.64 6.23 0.11
CA ALA A 105 9.79 5.14 1.06
C ALA A 105 8.67 4.10 0.94
N ILE A 106 7.39 4.53 0.84
CA ILE A 106 6.24 3.63 0.64
C ILE A 106 6.37 2.83 -0.66
N ASN A 107 6.73 3.49 -1.76
CA ASN A 107 6.91 2.83 -3.05
C ASN A 107 8.02 1.77 -3.00
N LEU A 108 9.14 2.09 -2.33
CA LEU A 108 10.24 1.14 -2.18
C LEU A 108 9.84 -0.05 -1.28
N LEU A 109 9.16 0.21 -0.16
CA LEU A 109 8.62 -0.84 0.72
C LEU A 109 7.62 -1.74 -0.02
N SER A 110 6.69 -1.15 -0.78
CA SER A 110 5.70 -1.90 -1.56
C SER A 110 6.36 -2.79 -2.61
N MET A 111 7.34 -2.26 -3.35
CA MET A 111 8.06 -3.03 -4.35
C MET A 111 8.88 -4.18 -3.74
N THR A 112 9.56 -3.94 -2.60
CA THR A 112 10.44 -4.94 -1.98
C THR A 112 9.69 -6.03 -1.24
N SER A 113 8.59 -5.69 -0.57
CA SER A 113 7.75 -6.63 0.16
C SER A 113 6.70 -7.32 -0.72
N GLN A 114 6.40 -6.76 -1.91
CA GLN A 114 5.34 -7.17 -2.83
C GLN A 114 3.91 -6.91 -2.30
N PHE A 115 3.75 -6.41 -1.09
CA PHE A 115 2.45 -5.95 -0.62
C PHE A 115 2.07 -4.64 -1.29
N SER A 116 0.82 -4.52 -1.73
CA SER A 116 0.25 -3.21 -2.02
C SER A 116 0.08 -2.47 -0.69
N ILE A 117 0.57 -1.22 -0.64
CA ILE A 117 0.57 -0.40 0.58
C ILE A 117 -0.16 0.89 0.25
N GLY A 118 -1.19 1.21 1.03
CA GLY A 118 -1.79 2.54 1.07
C GLY A 118 -1.10 3.41 2.11
N GLY A 119 -0.93 4.69 1.80
CA GLY A 119 -0.35 5.69 2.71
C GLY A 119 -1.27 6.88 2.87
N PHE A 120 -1.74 7.14 4.09
CA PHE A 120 -2.83 8.07 4.35
C PHE A 120 -2.48 9.06 5.46
N ASP A 121 -2.93 10.29 5.27
CA ASP A 121 -2.95 11.32 6.30
C ASP A 121 -4.07 11.02 7.32
N VAL A 122 -3.67 10.73 8.55
CA VAL A 122 -4.60 10.37 9.64
C VAL A 122 -5.63 11.47 9.90
N SER A 123 -5.26 12.74 9.72
CA SER A 123 -6.15 13.90 9.95
C SER A 123 -7.35 13.95 9.02
N LYS A 124 -7.27 13.23 7.88
CA LYS A 124 -8.31 13.20 6.83
C LYS A 124 -9.21 11.96 6.90
N ILE A 125 -8.96 11.07 7.87
CA ILE A 125 -9.77 9.87 8.10
C ILE A 125 -10.81 10.15 9.17
N GLU A 126 -12.06 9.77 8.95
CA GLU A 126 -13.16 10.00 9.87
C GLU A 126 -13.75 8.69 10.41
N GLY A 127 -13.74 8.56 11.74
CA GLY A 127 -14.32 7.40 12.43
C GLY A 127 -13.45 6.14 12.34
N ALA A 128 -14.11 4.98 12.34
CA ALA A 128 -13.46 3.67 12.29
C ALA A 128 -13.10 3.29 10.85
N VAL A 129 -11.95 2.66 10.67
CA VAL A 129 -11.51 2.13 9.37
C VAL A 129 -11.87 0.65 9.26
N ALA A 130 -12.52 0.27 8.17
CA ALA A 130 -12.82 -1.13 7.88
C ALA A 130 -12.20 -1.56 6.53
N LEU A 131 -11.58 -2.75 6.50
CA LEU A 131 -11.33 -3.45 5.24
C LEU A 131 -12.65 -4.06 4.78
N ASP A 132 -13.09 -3.73 3.58
CA ASP A 132 -14.38 -4.17 3.03
C ASP A 132 -14.29 -4.32 1.50
N ILE A 133 -15.38 -4.75 0.86
CA ILE A 133 -15.51 -4.83 -0.60
C ILE A 133 -16.27 -3.61 -1.10
N GLY A 134 -15.72 -2.92 -2.08
CA GLY A 134 -16.31 -1.74 -2.66
C GLY A 134 -17.72 -1.99 -3.21
N ASN A 135 -18.68 -1.26 -2.67
CA ASN A 135 -20.08 -1.22 -3.12
C ASN A 135 -20.41 0.10 -3.83
N ALA A 136 -19.57 1.11 -3.69
CA ALA A 136 -19.66 2.36 -4.40
C ALA A 136 -19.05 2.21 -5.80
N LYS A 137 -19.50 3.08 -6.73
CA LYS A 137 -19.07 2.96 -8.13
C LYS A 137 -17.66 3.50 -8.36
N THR A 138 -17.31 4.66 -7.77
CA THR A 138 -16.03 5.34 -8.01
C THR A 138 -15.57 6.16 -6.80
N TYR A 139 -14.25 6.46 -6.76
CA TYR A 139 -13.68 7.61 -6.07
C TYR A 139 -12.58 8.26 -6.91
N ASP A 140 -12.23 9.51 -6.61
CA ASP A 140 -11.11 10.20 -7.26
C ASP A 140 -9.78 9.64 -6.74
N ALA A 141 -9.05 8.94 -7.60
CA ALA A 141 -7.83 8.23 -7.28
C ALA A 141 -6.59 9.03 -7.70
N ILE A 142 -5.55 8.98 -6.86
CA ILE A 142 -4.29 9.68 -7.09
C ILE A 142 -3.70 9.32 -8.45
N GLY A 143 -3.53 10.34 -9.31
CA GLY A 143 -2.91 10.22 -10.62
C GLY A 143 -3.68 9.40 -11.66
N ARG A 144 -4.97 9.10 -11.40
CA ARG A 144 -5.82 8.30 -12.29
C ARG A 144 -7.18 8.92 -12.59
N GLY A 145 -7.64 9.90 -11.79
CA GLY A 145 -9.00 10.41 -11.80
C GLY A 145 -10.00 9.37 -11.27
N GLU A 146 -11.22 9.33 -11.80
CA GLU A 146 -12.24 8.39 -11.34
C GLU A 146 -11.83 6.93 -11.47
N LEU A 147 -11.72 6.23 -10.32
CA LEU A 147 -11.45 4.80 -10.24
C LEU A 147 -12.71 4.04 -9.85
N ASN A 148 -13.14 3.11 -10.71
CA ASN A 148 -14.21 2.18 -10.35
C ASN A 148 -13.72 1.19 -9.30
N ILE A 149 -14.30 1.28 -8.09
CA ILE A 149 -13.95 0.44 -6.93
C ILE A 149 -15.00 -0.63 -6.64
N GLU A 150 -16.07 -0.70 -7.40
CA GLU A 150 -17.09 -1.74 -7.25
C GLU A 150 -16.43 -3.14 -7.31
N PHE A 151 -16.74 -4.00 -6.34
CA PHE A 151 -16.13 -5.32 -6.12
C PHE A 151 -14.61 -5.31 -5.82
N MET A 152 -14.02 -4.15 -5.53
CA MET A 152 -12.61 -4.07 -5.19
C MET A 152 -12.43 -4.12 -3.67
N PRO A 153 -11.59 -5.02 -3.12
CA PRO A 153 -11.28 -4.98 -1.70
C PRO A 153 -10.48 -3.70 -1.39
N GLY A 154 -10.79 -3.05 -0.28
CA GLY A 154 -10.17 -1.79 0.09
C GLY A 154 -10.58 -1.31 1.48
N VAL A 155 -10.01 -0.21 1.92
CA VAL A 155 -10.31 0.40 3.22
C VAL A 155 -11.29 1.57 3.06
N ARG A 156 -12.24 1.62 3.99
CA ARG A 156 -13.24 2.69 4.11
C ARG A 156 -13.30 3.23 5.53
N ASP A 157 -13.76 4.46 5.65
CA ASP A 157 -14.12 5.11 6.90
C ASP A 157 -15.61 5.55 6.87
N ASP A 158 -16.03 6.44 7.76
CA ASP A 158 -17.42 6.92 7.82
C ASP A 158 -17.83 7.74 6.57
N LYS A 159 -16.85 8.31 5.83
CA LYS A 159 -17.07 9.00 4.56
C LYS A 159 -17.10 8.09 3.33
N GLY A 160 -16.68 6.86 3.46
CA GLY A 160 -16.61 5.88 2.38
C GLY A 160 -15.20 5.41 2.04
N PHE A 161 -15.06 4.69 0.94
CA PHE A 161 -13.76 4.14 0.52
C PHE A 161 -12.73 5.22 0.23
N PHE A 162 -11.49 4.99 0.70
CA PHE A 162 -10.38 5.91 0.49
C PHE A 162 -9.06 5.24 0.07
N GLY A 163 -8.98 3.91 0.10
CA GLY A 163 -7.79 3.19 -0.33
C GLY A 163 -8.10 1.80 -0.84
N THR A 164 -7.40 1.40 -1.90
CA THR A 164 -7.44 0.05 -2.46
C THR A 164 -6.02 -0.41 -2.81
N PRO A 165 -5.78 -1.72 -2.97
CA PRO A 165 -4.47 -2.18 -3.45
C PRO A 165 -4.06 -1.64 -4.82
N THR A 166 -4.97 -1.00 -5.58
CA THR A 166 -4.68 -0.42 -6.89
C THR A 166 -4.22 1.04 -6.82
N SER A 167 -4.89 1.86 -6.00
CA SER A 167 -4.58 3.29 -5.82
C SER A 167 -5.38 3.85 -4.65
N ASP A 168 -4.85 4.89 -4.03
CA ASP A 168 -5.48 5.61 -2.92
C ASP A 168 -6.30 6.79 -3.43
N SER A 169 -7.27 7.25 -2.62
CA SER A 169 -8.10 8.43 -2.91
C SER A 169 -7.33 9.71 -2.66
N VAL A 170 -7.57 10.71 -3.51
CA VAL A 170 -7.07 12.08 -3.32
C VAL A 170 -7.50 12.65 -1.96
N ARG A 171 -8.66 12.22 -1.42
CA ARG A 171 -9.21 12.71 -0.16
C ARG A 171 -8.26 12.53 1.03
N THR A 172 -7.58 11.38 1.11
CA THR A 172 -6.73 11.01 2.25
C THR A 172 -5.25 10.99 1.92
N MET A 173 -4.87 11.51 0.76
CA MET A 173 -3.49 11.46 0.31
C MET A 173 -2.53 12.26 1.22
N VAL A 174 -1.28 11.85 1.22
CA VAL A 174 -0.16 12.57 1.82
C VAL A 174 0.01 13.93 1.13
N THR A 175 0.00 15.01 1.92
CA THR A 175 0.19 16.40 1.46
C THR A 175 1.25 17.08 2.34
N SER A 176 1.63 18.32 1.99
CA SER A 176 2.64 19.10 2.73
C SER A 176 2.35 19.26 4.22
N ASP A 177 1.10 19.17 4.61
CA ASP A 177 0.61 19.45 5.96
C ASP A 177 0.47 18.18 6.81
N ILE A 178 1.03 17.05 6.36
CA ILE A 178 0.97 15.79 7.09
C ILE A 178 1.87 15.82 8.32
N ASP A 179 1.27 15.47 9.47
CA ASP A 179 1.99 15.22 10.72
C ASP A 179 1.92 13.74 11.12
N ASN A 180 0.80 13.09 10.83
CA ASN A 180 0.50 11.72 11.25
C ASN A 180 0.15 10.85 10.04
N LEU A 181 1.00 9.86 9.79
CA LEU A 181 0.86 8.90 8.71
C LEU A 181 0.30 7.59 9.22
N VAL A 182 -0.59 6.99 8.45
CA VAL A 182 -0.92 5.57 8.58
C VAL A 182 -0.64 4.83 7.28
N LEU A 183 0.11 3.72 7.38
CA LEU A 183 0.30 2.77 6.29
C LEU A 183 -0.64 1.59 6.49
N VAL A 184 -1.25 1.13 5.39
CA VAL A 184 -2.07 -0.07 5.36
C VAL A 184 -1.49 -1.06 4.34
N TYR A 185 -1.06 -2.21 4.83
CA TYR A 185 -0.60 -3.35 4.04
C TYR A 185 -1.77 -4.30 3.80
N TYR A 186 -2.07 -4.59 2.56
CA TYR A 186 -3.17 -5.49 2.20
C TYR A 186 -2.67 -6.94 2.12
N ASP A 187 -3.13 -7.78 3.03
CA ASP A 187 -2.83 -9.22 3.07
C ASP A 187 -4.13 -10.02 3.02
N PHE A 188 -4.37 -10.73 1.94
CA PHE A 188 -5.65 -11.42 1.71
C PHE A 188 -5.63 -12.92 2.06
N PHE A 189 -4.46 -13.49 2.33
CA PHE A 189 -4.32 -14.93 2.55
C PHE A 189 -3.47 -15.29 3.78
N GLY A 190 -3.16 -14.33 4.64
CA GLY A 190 -2.38 -14.58 5.85
C GLY A 190 -0.90 -14.84 5.57
N ASN A 191 -0.30 -14.07 4.67
CA ASN A 191 1.08 -14.27 4.24
C ASN A 191 2.08 -14.09 5.39
N SER A 192 2.97 -15.06 5.59
CA SER A 192 3.96 -15.08 6.68
C SER A 192 4.94 -13.90 6.65
N ASN A 193 5.13 -13.27 5.49
CA ASN A 193 6.05 -12.14 5.32
C ASN A 193 5.50 -10.81 5.86
N LEU A 194 4.21 -10.71 6.23
CA LEU A 194 3.61 -9.46 6.68
C LEU A 194 4.35 -8.86 7.88
N GLN A 195 4.66 -9.67 8.90
CA GLN A 195 5.38 -9.18 10.09
C GLN A 195 6.76 -8.60 9.74
N THR A 196 7.49 -9.25 8.83
CA THR A 196 8.79 -8.77 8.35
C THR A 196 8.64 -7.47 7.56
N ALA A 197 7.59 -7.35 6.74
CA ALA A 197 7.29 -6.14 5.99
C ALA A 197 6.98 -4.95 6.91
N LEU A 198 6.19 -5.17 7.98
CA LEU A 198 5.89 -4.14 8.98
C LEU A 198 7.14 -3.71 9.76
N HIS A 199 8.03 -4.65 10.10
CA HIS A 199 9.31 -4.32 10.72
C HIS A 199 10.15 -3.44 9.80
N SER A 200 10.23 -3.78 8.52
CA SER A 200 10.94 -2.95 7.53
C SER A 200 10.35 -1.55 7.40
N ALA A 201 9.01 -1.41 7.48
CA ALA A 201 8.37 -0.09 7.47
C ALA A 201 8.81 0.76 8.66
N ASN A 202 8.85 0.19 9.87
CA ASN A 202 9.31 0.88 11.07
C ASN A 202 10.73 1.45 10.87
N GLU A 203 11.67 0.62 10.38
CA GLU A 203 13.04 1.03 10.12
C GLU A 203 13.14 2.13 9.04
N PHE A 204 12.35 2.03 7.97
CA PHE A 204 12.33 3.01 6.90
C PHE A 204 11.75 4.36 7.33
N LEU A 205 10.64 4.34 8.08
CA LEU A 205 10.02 5.58 8.58
C LEU A 205 10.94 6.29 9.53
N LYS A 206 11.59 5.58 10.48
CA LYS A 206 12.61 6.17 11.37
C LYS A 206 13.74 6.81 10.59
N LYS A 207 14.25 6.11 9.58
CA LYS A 207 15.47 6.52 8.89
C LYS A 207 15.25 7.63 7.87
N TYR A 208 14.13 7.61 7.14
CA TYR A 208 13.93 8.45 5.97
C TYR A 208 12.78 9.45 6.09
N CYS A 209 11.94 9.33 7.12
CA CYS A 209 10.76 10.19 7.31
C CYS A 209 10.70 10.82 8.70
N GLU A 210 11.82 10.83 9.45
CA GLU A 210 11.89 11.27 10.85
C GLU A 210 10.81 10.61 11.74
N GLY A 211 10.45 9.36 11.43
CA GLY A 211 9.36 8.63 12.07
C GLY A 211 9.51 8.54 13.58
N ARG A 212 8.48 9.00 14.29
CA ARG A 212 8.37 8.97 15.77
C ARG A 212 7.09 8.28 16.19
N ASN A 213 7.04 7.81 17.43
CA ASN A 213 5.86 7.19 18.02
C ASN A 213 5.26 6.08 17.14
N ILE A 214 6.14 5.26 16.53
CA ILE A 214 5.74 4.25 15.55
C ILE A 214 5.05 3.09 16.26
N GLU A 215 3.80 2.81 15.88
CA GLU A 215 3.04 1.65 16.32
C GLU A 215 2.73 0.74 15.13
N THR A 216 2.84 -0.57 15.33
CA THR A 216 2.49 -1.57 14.32
C THR A 216 1.46 -2.55 14.87
N LYS A 217 0.44 -2.87 14.06
CA LYS A 217 -0.62 -3.82 14.42
C LYS A 217 -0.95 -4.70 13.21
N ILE A 218 -1.36 -5.93 13.45
CA ILE A 218 -2.04 -6.78 12.47
C ILE A 218 -3.49 -6.90 12.94
N ILE A 219 -4.41 -6.69 12.02
CA ILE A 219 -5.86 -6.75 12.25
C ILE A 219 -6.38 -7.95 11.46
N ASP A 220 -7.00 -8.90 12.16
CA ASP A 220 -7.53 -10.16 11.64
C ASP A 220 -9.06 -10.17 11.61
#